data_d0c55d0d8b339ef9b6d6e797c7b0e8b5
#
_entry.id   d0c55d0d8b339ef9b6d6e797c7b0e8b5
#
_cell.length_a   1.000
_cell.length_b   1.000
_cell.length_c   1.000
_cell.angle_alpha   90.00
_cell.angle_beta   90.00
_cell.angle_gamma   90.00
#
_symmetry.space_group_name_H-M   'P 1'
#
loop_
_entity.id
_entity.type
_entity.pdbx_description
1 polymer ?
#
loop_
_entity_poly.entity_id
_entity_poly.type
_entity_poly.pdbx_seq_one_letter_code
_entity_poly.pdbx_strand_id
1 'polypeptide(L)'
;PHMYKPHIAVEKHLRPCFRWLISLGLTKCEIVRIISTFPQVLSCRIEQNLKPTVQWMLDLGLTNAQVVKVVSASPQVLGCSIEQNLKPTVQWMLDLGLKKAQVAKIISGFPQVLGYSIEKNLKPTVQWMLDLGLKKAQVAKIISGFPQVLGYSIEKNL
;
A
#
# COMPACT_ATOMS: atom_id res chain seq x y z
N PRO A 1 12.81 -38.37 -16.03
CA PRO A 1 12.08 -37.98 -14.82
C PRO A 1 12.60 -36.67 -14.28
N HIS A 2 11.69 -35.71 -14.16
CA HIS A 2 12.03 -34.40 -13.61
C HIS A 2 12.13 -34.51 -12.10
N MET A 3 13.36 -34.60 -11.60
CA MET A 3 13.54 -34.54 -10.16
C MET A 3 13.42 -33.08 -9.71
N TYR A 4 12.50 -32.84 -8.81
CA TYR A 4 12.36 -31.58 -8.14
C TYR A 4 13.65 -31.27 -7.37
N LYS A 5 14.26 -30.13 -7.68
CA LYS A 5 15.50 -29.70 -7.02
C LYS A 5 15.20 -28.45 -6.21
N PRO A 6 14.90 -28.60 -4.90
CA PRO A 6 14.50 -27.49 -4.04
C PRO A 6 15.53 -26.35 -4.03
N HIS A 7 16.83 -26.70 -4.07
CA HIS A 7 17.89 -25.68 -4.03
C HIS A 7 17.87 -24.75 -5.25
N ILE A 8 17.38 -25.22 -6.42
CA ILE A 8 17.26 -24.37 -7.62
C ILE A 8 16.14 -23.33 -7.41
N ALA A 9 15.02 -23.72 -6.81
CA ALA A 9 13.95 -22.80 -6.48
C ALA A 9 14.43 -21.71 -5.50
N VAL A 10 15.18 -22.09 -4.47
CA VAL A 10 15.77 -21.14 -3.51
C VAL A 10 16.68 -20.14 -4.23
N GLU A 11 17.59 -20.63 -5.09
CA GLU A 11 18.54 -19.77 -5.80
C GLU A 11 17.85 -18.83 -6.79
N LYS A 12 16.82 -19.31 -7.50
CA LYS A 12 16.18 -18.52 -8.57
C LYS A 12 15.10 -17.57 -8.07
N HIS A 13 14.42 -17.89 -6.99
CA HIS A 13 13.25 -17.15 -6.57
C HIS A 13 13.38 -16.52 -5.17
N LEU A 14 13.79 -17.30 -4.20
CA LEU A 14 13.80 -16.83 -2.82
C LEU A 14 14.98 -15.91 -2.52
N ARG A 15 16.17 -16.32 -2.93
CA ARG A 15 17.39 -15.54 -2.63
C ARG A 15 17.42 -14.17 -3.30
N PRO A 16 17.06 -14.03 -4.59
CA PRO A 16 16.99 -12.72 -5.22
C PRO A 16 15.99 -11.80 -4.54
N CYS A 17 14.81 -12.31 -4.18
CA CYS A 17 13.78 -11.54 -3.50
C CYS A 17 14.28 -11.07 -2.12
N PHE A 18 14.89 -11.96 -1.36
CA PHE A 18 15.46 -11.65 -0.05
C PHE A 18 16.54 -10.56 -0.17
N ARG A 19 17.44 -10.70 -1.14
CA ARG A 19 18.50 -9.69 -1.38
C ARG A 19 17.92 -8.35 -1.74
N TRP A 20 16.88 -8.34 -2.56
CA TRP A 20 16.21 -7.09 -2.96
C TRP A 20 15.57 -6.41 -1.76
N LEU A 21 14.89 -7.16 -0.91
CA LEU A 21 14.28 -6.62 0.30
C LEU A 21 15.35 -6.04 1.25
N ILE A 22 16.49 -6.72 1.40
CA ILE A 22 17.62 -6.17 2.17
C ILE A 22 18.11 -4.86 1.55
N SER A 23 18.19 -4.79 0.23
CA SER A 23 18.66 -3.60 -0.47
C SER A 23 17.76 -2.39 -0.27
N LEU A 24 16.49 -2.61 0.06
CA LEU A 24 15.56 -1.53 0.43
C LEU A 24 15.82 -0.95 1.81
N GLY A 25 16.58 -1.65 2.65
CA GLY A 25 16.86 -1.23 4.02
C GLY A 25 16.07 -2.00 5.08
N LEU A 26 15.36 -3.07 4.70
CA LEU A 26 14.64 -3.91 5.66
C LEU A 26 15.61 -4.80 6.45
N THR A 27 15.31 -5.00 7.73
CA THR A 27 16.03 -5.94 8.58
C THR A 27 15.57 -7.37 8.29
N LYS A 28 16.37 -8.35 8.72
CA LYS A 28 15.99 -9.76 8.60
C LYS A 28 14.66 -10.06 9.30
N CYS A 29 14.44 -9.49 10.49
CA CYS A 29 13.20 -9.67 11.24
C CYS A 29 12.00 -9.13 10.46
N GLU A 30 12.15 -7.96 9.85
CA GLU A 30 11.10 -7.36 9.02
C GLU A 30 10.82 -8.22 7.78
N ILE A 31 11.86 -8.74 7.14
CA ILE A 31 11.72 -9.60 5.96
C ILE A 31 11.01 -10.91 6.33
N VAL A 32 11.37 -11.53 7.45
CA VAL A 32 10.70 -12.75 7.93
C VAL A 32 9.22 -12.48 8.16
N ARG A 33 8.89 -11.35 8.79
CA ARG A 33 7.49 -10.95 9.00
C ARG A 33 6.76 -10.75 7.68
N ILE A 34 7.37 -10.08 6.71
CA ILE A 34 6.79 -9.84 5.39
C ILE A 34 6.49 -11.17 4.70
N ILE A 35 7.46 -12.08 4.65
CA ILE A 35 7.30 -13.39 4.02
C ILE A 35 6.23 -14.22 4.74
N SER A 36 6.16 -14.11 6.07
CA SER A 36 5.16 -14.83 6.87
C SER A 36 3.74 -14.32 6.65
N THR A 37 3.58 -13.00 6.52
CA THR A 37 2.25 -12.38 6.36
C THR A 37 1.81 -12.26 4.91
N PHE A 38 2.75 -12.17 3.99
CA PHE A 38 2.48 -12.05 2.55
C PHE A 38 3.45 -12.93 1.76
N PRO A 39 3.31 -14.28 1.86
CA PRO A 39 4.24 -15.17 1.15
C PRO A 39 4.21 -14.99 -0.37
N GLN A 40 3.15 -14.44 -0.92
CA GLN A 40 3.04 -14.15 -2.36
C GLN A 40 4.12 -13.19 -2.85
N VAL A 41 4.79 -12.45 -1.96
CA VAL A 41 5.92 -11.58 -2.35
C VAL A 41 7.02 -12.39 -3.04
N LEU A 42 7.17 -13.66 -2.68
CA LEU A 42 8.17 -14.55 -3.26
C LEU A 42 7.89 -14.92 -4.72
N SER A 43 6.64 -14.77 -5.17
CA SER A 43 6.24 -15.01 -6.55
C SER A 43 6.23 -13.73 -7.39
N CYS A 44 6.37 -12.56 -6.76
CA CYS A 44 6.41 -11.28 -7.47
C CYS A 44 7.73 -11.13 -8.21
N ARG A 45 7.66 -10.58 -9.41
CA ARG A 45 8.85 -10.31 -10.23
C ARG A 45 9.47 -8.98 -9.80
N ILE A 46 10.78 -9.00 -9.53
CA ILE A 46 11.50 -7.82 -9.05
C ILE A 46 11.40 -6.67 -10.06
N GLU A 47 11.75 -6.94 -11.32
CA GLU A 47 11.82 -5.90 -12.35
C GLU A 47 10.43 -5.41 -12.81
N GLN A 48 9.44 -6.30 -12.88
CA GLN A 48 8.12 -5.98 -13.41
C GLN A 48 7.11 -5.53 -12.34
N ASN A 49 7.31 -5.94 -11.08
CA ASN A 49 6.35 -5.67 -10.02
C ASN A 49 6.94 -4.89 -8.85
N LEU A 50 7.98 -5.41 -8.22
CA LEU A 50 8.48 -4.86 -6.95
C LEU A 50 9.16 -3.51 -7.13
N LYS A 51 10.11 -3.40 -8.06
CA LYS A 51 10.80 -2.14 -8.33
C LYS A 51 9.86 -1.04 -8.83
N PRO A 52 8.96 -1.32 -9.80
CA PRO A 52 8.02 -0.28 -10.24
C PRO A 52 7.13 0.25 -9.12
N THR A 53 6.67 -0.61 -8.21
CA THR A 53 5.83 -0.19 -7.08
C THR A 53 6.61 0.71 -6.13
N VAL A 54 7.85 0.36 -5.81
CA VAL A 54 8.72 1.20 -4.98
C VAL A 54 8.98 2.54 -5.67
N GLN A 55 9.29 2.51 -6.96
CA GLN A 55 9.52 3.74 -7.72
C GLN A 55 8.28 4.63 -7.75
N TRP A 56 7.10 4.02 -7.89
CA TRP A 56 5.83 4.75 -7.84
C TRP A 56 5.67 5.50 -6.51
N MET A 57 6.00 4.85 -5.40
CA MET A 57 5.93 5.49 -4.08
C MET A 57 6.93 6.65 -3.95
N LEU A 58 8.14 6.46 -4.45
CA LEU A 58 9.15 7.53 -4.46
C LEU A 58 8.71 8.72 -5.30
N ASP A 59 8.13 8.45 -6.48
CA ASP A 59 7.62 9.49 -7.38
C ASP A 59 6.45 10.25 -6.75
N LEU A 60 5.69 9.59 -5.89
CA LEU A 60 4.59 10.21 -5.15
C LEU A 60 5.09 11.17 -4.07
N GLY A 61 6.36 11.07 -3.71
CA GLY A 61 6.99 11.95 -2.71
C GLY A 61 7.36 11.28 -1.40
N LEU A 62 7.21 9.95 -1.29
CA LEU A 62 7.69 9.26 -0.10
C LEU A 62 9.21 9.21 -0.09
N THR A 63 9.79 9.31 1.10
CA THR A 63 11.23 9.08 1.29
C THR A 63 11.51 7.57 1.30
N ASN A 64 12.78 7.20 1.14
CA ASN A 64 13.19 5.80 1.26
C ASN A 64 12.76 5.19 2.59
N ALA A 65 12.92 5.92 3.69
CA ALA A 65 12.51 5.46 5.01
C ALA A 65 10.99 5.23 5.10
N GLN A 66 10.20 6.10 4.47
CA GLN A 66 8.75 5.95 4.41
C GLN A 66 8.33 4.75 3.56
N VAL A 67 9.01 4.50 2.44
CA VAL A 67 8.77 3.32 1.61
C VAL A 67 9.02 2.04 2.43
N VAL A 68 10.13 1.98 3.16
CA VAL A 68 10.45 0.84 4.03
C VAL A 68 9.32 0.64 5.06
N LYS A 69 8.85 1.72 5.66
CA LYS A 69 7.76 1.68 6.63
C LYS A 69 6.46 1.13 6.01
N VAL A 70 6.11 1.59 4.81
CA VAL A 70 4.92 1.11 4.09
C VAL A 70 5.03 -0.37 3.77
N VAL A 71 6.15 -0.81 3.22
CA VAL A 71 6.38 -2.21 2.86
C VAL A 71 6.36 -3.11 4.09
N SER A 72 6.95 -2.65 5.19
CA SER A 72 6.97 -3.39 6.45
C SER A 72 5.59 -3.51 7.08
N ALA A 73 4.79 -2.44 7.04
CA ALA A 73 3.47 -2.41 7.66
C ALA A 73 2.38 -3.06 6.80
N SER A 74 2.49 -2.95 5.48
CA SER A 74 1.51 -3.46 4.52
C SER A 74 2.20 -4.04 3.31
N PRO A 75 2.84 -5.20 3.46
CA PRO A 75 3.58 -5.81 2.34
C PRO A 75 2.71 -6.14 1.14
N GLN A 76 1.39 -6.25 1.33
CA GLN A 76 0.42 -6.49 0.26
C GLN A 76 0.46 -5.41 -0.83
N VAL A 77 0.96 -4.21 -0.52
CA VAL A 77 1.10 -3.13 -1.52
C VAL A 77 2.01 -3.57 -2.67
N LEU A 78 2.98 -4.44 -2.41
CA LEU A 78 3.89 -4.96 -3.42
C LEU A 78 3.20 -5.88 -4.43
N GLY A 79 2.02 -6.41 -4.09
CA GLY A 79 1.21 -7.24 -4.98
C GLY A 79 0.09 -6.50 -5.68
N CYS A 80 -0.11 -5.21 -5.37
CA CYS A 80 -1.17 -4.42 -5.99
C CYS A 80 -0.77 -3.94 -7.38
N SER A 81 -1.75 -3.87 -8.29
CA SER A 81 -1.55 -3.26 -9.60
C SER A 81 -1.48 -1.75 -9.45
N ILE A 82 -0.42 -1.15 -9.99
CA ILE A 82 -0.27 0.31 -10.00
C ILE A 82 -1.43 0.94 -10.77
N GLU A 83 -1.74 0.41 -11.94
CA GLU A 83 -2.75 0.99 -12.83
C GLU A 83 -4.18 0.77 -12.36
N GLN A 84 -4.47 -0.39 -11.78
CA GLN A 84 -5.84 -0.77 -11.40
C GLN A 84 -6.18 -0.47 -9.95
N ASN A 85 -5.19 -0.36 -9.06
CA ASN A 85 -5.42 -0.20 -7.63
C ASN A 85 -4.79 1.08 -7.07
N LEU A 86 -3.48 1.23 -7.20
CA LEU A 86 -2.74 2.28 -6.50
C LEU A 86 -3.03 3.67 -7.08
N LYS A 87 -2.91 3.83 -8.39
CA LYS A 87 -3.20 5.10 -9.06
C LYS A 87 -4.64 5.57 -8.87
N PRO A 88 -5.65 4.72 -9.06
CA PRO A 88 -7.04 5.14 -8.83
C PRO A 88 -7.30 5.63 -7.41
N THR A 89 -6.72 4.97 -6.41
CA THR A 89 -6.91 5.38 -5.01
C THR A 89 -6.26 6.75 -4.75
N VAL A 90 -5.06 6.97 -5.27
CA VAL A 90 -4.39 8.28 -5.15
C VAL A 90 -5.18 9.34 -5.90
N GLN A 91 -5.66 9.05 -7.11
CA GLN A 91 -6.45 10.00 -7.88
C GLN A 91 -7.75 10.37 -7.15
N TRP A 92 -8.40 9.39 -6.54
CA TRP A 92 -9.59 9.63 -5.71
C TRP A 92 -9.29 10.60 -4.57
N MET A 93 -8.17 10.44 -3.89
CA MET A 93 -7.76 11.35 -2.81
C MET A 93 -7.46 12.76 -3.34
N LEU A 94 -6.79 12.87 -4.48
CA LEU A 94 -6.53 14.17 -5.11
C LEU A 94 -7.83 14.86 -5.53
N ASP A 95 -8.79 14.10 -6.03
CA ASP A 95 -10.10 14.62 -6.42
C ASP A 95 -10.92 15.13 -5.24
N LEU A 96 -10.66 14.62 -4.03
CA LEU A 96 -11.25 15.15 -2.80
C LEU A 96 -10.67 16.51 -2.39
N GLY A 97 -9.59 16.94 -3.03
CA GLY A 97 -8.94 18.19 -2.69
C GLY A 97 -7.68 18.04 -1.85
N LEU A 98 -7.24 16.80 -1.60
CA LEU A 98 -5.97 16.57 -0.91
C LEU A 98 -4.81 16.92 -1.83
N LYS A 99 -3.76 17.51 -1.27
CA LYS A 99 -2.53 17.79 -1.99
C LYS A 99 -1.66 16.54 -2.05
N LYS A 100 -0.78 16.46 -3.04
CA LYS A 100 0.14 15.34 -3.22
C LYS A 100 0.94 15.05 -1.94
N ALA A 101 1.42 16.09 -1.26
CA ALA A 101 2.14 15.93 0.01
C ALA A 101 1.27 15.31 1.12
N GLN A 102 -0.01 15.67 1.16
CA GLN A 102 -0.96 15.11 2.12
C GLN A 102 -1.25 13.63 1.81
N VAL A 103 -1.39 13.29 0.52
CA VAL A 103 -1.58 11.91 0.07
C VAL A 103 -0.37 11.06 0.47
N ALA A 104 0.85 11.54 0.23
CA ALA A 104 2.06 10.84 0.62
C ALA A 104 2.11 10.60 2.15
N LYS A 105 1.73 11.60 2.93
CA LYS A 105 1.65 11.50 4.39
C LYS A 105 0.63 10.44 4.84
N ILE A 106 -0.54 10.42 4.21
CA ILE A 106 -1.59 9.43 4.50
C ILE A 106 -1.08 8.02 4.23
N ILE A 107 -0.48 7.80 3.07
CA ILE A 107 0.05 6.49 2.69
C ILE A 107 1.16 6.06 3.66
N SER A 108 2.04 6.97 4.04
CA SER A 108 3.12 6.69 4.98
C SER A 108 2.60 6.31 6.37
N GLY A 109 1.54 6.97 6.85
CA GLY A 109 0.99 6.75 8.18
C GLY A 109 -0.10 5.68 8.23
N PHE A 110 -0.79 5.44 7.13
CA PHE A 110 -1.89 4.47 7.05
C PHE A 110 -1.88 3.77 5.69
N PRO A 111 -0.86 2.94 5.42
CA PRO A 111 -0.71 2.29 4.10
C PRO A 111 -1.86 1.36 3.75
N GLN A 112 -2.63 0.88 4.72
CA GLN A 112 -3.80 0.02 4.52
C GLN A 112 -4.85 0.67 3.61
N VAL A 113 -4.86 2.00 3.50
CA VAL A 113 -5.81 2.71 2.63
C VAL A 113 -5.68 2.26 1.17
N LEU A 114 -4.48 1.86 0.75
CA LEU A 114 -4.23 1.40 -0.62
C LEU A 114 -4.91 0.06 -0.93
N GLY A 115 -5.33 -0.69 0.09
CA GLY A 115 -6.04 -1.95 -0.07
C GLY A 115 -7.56 -1.82 0.00
N TYR A 116 -8.10 -0.66 0.30
CA TYR A 116 -9.55 -0.48 0.42
C TYR A 116 -10.18 -0.25 -0.95
N SER A 117 -11.39 -0.80 -1.11
CA SER A 117 -12.20 -0.56 -2.31
C SER A 117 -12.73 0.88 -2.30
N ILE A 118 -12.52 1.60 -3.40
CA ILE A 118 -13.06 2.95 -3.55
C ILE A 118 -14.59 2.89 -3.46
N GLU A 119 -15.22 1.96 -4.17
CA GLU A 119 -16.68 1.88 -4.26
C GLU A 119 -17.34 1.35 -2.98
N LYS A 120 -16.70 0.39 -2.30
CA LYS A 120 -17.30 -0.28 -1.13
C LYS A 120 -16.91 0.35 0.20
N ASN A 121 -15.76 1.01 0.27
CA ASN A 121 -15.21 1.53 1.53
C ASN A 121 -15.04 3.05 1.51
N LEU A 122 -14.27 3.58 0.58
CA LEU A 122 -13.85 4.98 0.61
C LEU A 122 -14.99 5.93 0.28
N LYS A 123 -15.70 5.71 -0.83
CA LYS A 123 -16.83 6.55 -1.23
C LYS A 123 -17.97 6.56 -0.22
N PRO A 124 -18.42 5.40 0.30
CA PRO A 124 -19.48 5.42 1.31
C PRO A 124 -19.13 6.20 2.57
N THR A 125 -17.88 6.10 3.03
CA THR A 125 -17.43 6.85 4.21
C THR A 125 -17.47 8.36 3.97
N VAL A 126 -16.97 8.79 2.83
CA VAL A 126 -17.00 10.21 2.45
C VAL A 126 -18.44 10.69 2.26
N GLN A 127 -19.28 9.90 1.60
CA GLN A 127 -20.68 10.26 1.38
C GLN A 127 -21.41 10.43 2.72
N TRP A 128 -21.17 9.53 3.66
CA TRP A 128 -21.74 9.65 5.00
C TRP A 128 -21.37 10.96 5.67
N MET A 129 -20.11 11.38 5.58
CA MET A 129 -19.65 12.66 6.13
C MET A 129 -20.31 13.85 5.43
N LEU A 130 -20.44 13.79 4.11
CA LEU A 130 -21.12 14.84 3.34
C LEU A 130 -22.59 14.94 3.71
N ASP A 131 -23.26 13.81 3.93
CA ASP A 131 -24.66 13.75 4.32
C ASP A 131 -24.90 14.33 5.72
N LEU A 132 -23.87 14.30 6.60
CA LEU A 132 -23.93 14.98 7.90
C LEU A 132 -23.88 16.50 7.77
N GLY A 133 -23.56 17.03 6.61
CA GLY A 133 -23.44 18.48 6.38
C GLY A 133 -22.01 18.99 6.30
N LEU A 134 -21.01 18.11 6.37
CA LEU A 134 -19.62 18.51 6.22
C LEU A 134 -19.37 18.91 4.76
N LYS A 135 -18.56 19.95 4.57
CA LYS A 135 -18.14 20.37 3.24
C LYS A 135 -16.96 19.50 2.77
N LYS A 136 -16.75 19.42 1.46
CA LYS A 136 -15.67 18.64 0.86
C LYS A 136 -14.29 18.99 1.45
N ALA A 137 -14.04 20.30 1.66
CA ALA A 137 -12.77 20.75 2.28
C ALA A 137 -12.62 20.26 3.72
N GLN A 138 -13.71 20.19 4.47
CA GLN A 138 -13.68 19.67 5.83
C GLN A 138 -13.44 18.16 5.86
N VAL A 139 -14.05 17.43 4.92
CA VAL A 139 -13.83 15.98 4.77
C VAL A 139 -12.34 15.72 4.45
N ALA A 140 -11.78 16.45 3.51
CA ALA A 140 -10.37 16.33 3.15
C ALA A 140 -9.46 16.58 4.37
N LYS A 141 -9.79 17.58 5.17
CA LYS A 141 -9.03 17.90 6.40
C LYS A 141 -9.12 16.75 7.43
N ILE A 142 -10.30 16.16 7.60
CA ILE A 142 -10.49 15.02 8.50
C ILE A 142 -9.64 13.84 8.05
N ILE A 143 -9.69 13.49 6.78
CA ILE A 143 -8.92 12.38 6.21
C ILE A 143 -7.42 12.63 6.36
N SER A 144 -6.97 13.86 6.12
CA SER A 144 -5.56 14.22 6.27
C SER A 144 -5.08 14.07 7.72
N GLY A 145 -5.90 14.43 8.69
CA GLY A 145 -5.53 14.37 10.12
C GLY A 145 -5.82 13.03 10.78
N PHE A 146 -6.80 12.28 10.27
CA PHE A 146 -7.20 10.99 10.84
C PHE A 146 -7.60 10.02 9.72
N PRO A 147 -6.63 9.53 8.93
CA PRO A 147 -6.92 8.66 7.78
C PRO A 147 -7.57 7.33 8.17
N GLN A 148 -7.43 6.89 9.42
CA GLN A 148 -8.06 5.67 9.91
C GLN A 148 -9.58 5.68 9.83
N VAL A 149 -10.19 6.86 9.71
CA VAL A 149 -11.64 6.98 9.50
C VAL A 149 -12.10 6.23 8.25
N LEU A 150 -11.25 6.13 7.24
CA LEU A 150 -11.55 5.43 6.00
C LEU A 150 -11.67 3.91 6.19
N GLY A 151 -11.16 3.39 7.30
CA GLY A 151 -11.24 1.97 7.62
C GLY A 151 -12.47 1.58 8.44
N TYR A 152 -13.27 2.54 8.85
CA TYR A 152 -14.47 2.24 9.64
C TYR A 152 -15.57 1.70 8.75
N SER A 153 -16.30 0.70 9.25
CA SER A 153 -17.47 0.14 8.57
C SER A 153 -18.71 0.94 8.95
N ILE A 154 -19.35 1.56 7.97
CA ILE A 154 -20.52 2.40 8.18
C ILE A 154 -21.78 1.55 8.36
N GLU A 155 -21.90 0.45 7.64
CA GLU A 155 -23.10 -0.39 7.66
C GLU A 155 -23.40 -1.02 9.02
N LYS A 156 -22.38 -1.23 9.83
CA LYS A 156 -22.53 -1.89 11.15
C LYS A 156 -22.89 -0.92 12.26
N ASN A 157 -22.94 0.37 12.01
CA ASN A 157 -23.13 1.41 13.04
C ASN A 157 -24.46 2.17 12.88
N LEU A 158 -25.31 1.68 12.02
CA LEU A 158 -26.66 2.27 11.82
C LEU A 158 -27.71 1.53 12.62
#